data_2ad514ff98da63b5b23a7e0be3b2cc40
#
_entry.id   2ad514ff98da63b5b23a7e0be3b2cc40
#
_cell.length_a   1.000
_cell.length_b   1.000
_cell.length_c   1.000
_cell.angle_alpha   90.00
_cell.angle_beta   90.00
_cell.angle_gamma   90.00
#
_symmetry.space_group_name_H-M   'P 1'
#
loop_
_entity.id
_entity.type
_entity.pdbx_description
1 polymer ?
#
loop_
_entity_poly.entity_id
_entity_poly.type
_entity_poly.pdbx_seq_one_letter_code
_entity_poly.pdbx_strand_id
1 'polypeptide(L)'
;MKYIYHHLGLGDHIICNGMVRHYKEIYGKVIVFCKPHNYENVKYMYRDDEDIKVLPVGEDWEVNRYIIENNIQYDVIKIGFDKLMKFPMTKFDEAFYKISEMPFEYRFSKFLFLRDPNKEDDAFNYVNPNNEEYIFVHGKVDKNKIRTDLKIIENPIEFGIFDILKIIENSKEVHIMESSIKCLINSYVFEKPSFYYHQYIRGYNESLNSQGKNKFITIY
;
A
#
# COMPACT_ATOMS: atom_id res chain seq x y z
N MET A 1 -15.41 6.27 -19.25
CA MET A 1 -15.18 6.26 -17.78
C MET A 1 -15.37 4.85 -17.28
N LYS A 2 -14.49 4.33 -16.41
CA LYS A 2 -14.62 3.00 -15.82
C LYS A 2 -14.53 3.06 -14.28
N TYR A 3 -15.18 2.11 -13.62
CA TYR A 3 -15.12 1.93 -12.17
C TYR A 3 -14.19 0.76 -11.86
N ILE A 4 -13.21 0.99 -10.99
CA ILE A 4 -12.25 -0.04 -10.59
C ILE A 4 -12.66 -0.58 -9.22
N TYR A 5 -12.95 -1.88 -9.19
CA TYR A 5 -13.33 -2.60 -7.99
C TYR A 5 -12.35 -3.74 -7.72
N HIS A 6 -11.37 -3.49 -6.88
CA HIS A 6 -10.47 -4.50 -6.29
C HIS A 6 -10.76 -4.66 -4.81
N HIS A 7 -9.98 -5.46 -4.09
CA HIS A 7 -10.06 -5.53 -2.63
C HIS A 7 -9.88 -4.15 -2.02
N LEU A 8 -10.68 -3.81 -1.00
CA LEU A 8 -10.78 -2.45 -0.48
C LEU A 8 -9.77 -2.14 0.66
N GLY A 9 -8.81 -3.03 0.89
CA GLY A 9 -7.72 -2.82 1.84
C GLY A 9 -6.72 -1.76 1.33
N LEU A 10 -6.13 -0.98 2.24
CA LEU A 10 -5.17 0.06 1.85
C LEU A 10 -3.94 -0.51 1.15
N GLY A 11 -3.46 -1.70 1.58
CA GLY A 11 -2.38 -2.41 0.91
C GLY A 11 -2.72 -2.77 -0.55
N ASP A 12 -3.97 -3.18 -0.80
CA ASP A 12 -4.45 -3.53 -2.14
C ASP A 12 -4.50 -2.29 -3.06
N HIS A 13 -4.90 -1.14 -2.52
CA HIS A 13 -4.84 0.14 -3.25
C HIS A 13 -3.42 0.49 -3.67
N ILE A 14 -2.44 0.28 -2.79
CA ILE A 14 -1.02 0.52 -3.10
C ILE A 14 -0.53 -0.45 -4.17
N ILE A 15 -0.85 -1.75 -4.04
CA ILE A 15 -0.51 -2.77 -5.03
C ILE A 15 -1.10 -2.44 -6.39
N CYS A 16 -2.35 -2.02 -6.44
CA CYS A 16 -3.08 -1.72 -7.67
C CYS A 16 -2.84 -0.31 -8.23
N ASN A 17 -2.05 0.56 -7.58
CA ASN A 17 -1.85 1.94 -8.03
C ASN A 17 -1.42 2.03 -9.50
N GLY A 18 -0.37 1.31 -9.90
CA GLY A 18 0.10 1.31 -11.30
C GLY A 18 -0.93 0.77 -12.30
N MET A 19 -1.75 -0.19 -11.87
CA MET A 19 -2.85 -0.73 -12.67
C MET A 19 -3.98 0.30 -12.86
N VAL A 20 -4.37 1.00 -11.80
CA VAL A 20 -5.37 2.08 -11.87
C VAL A 20 -4.93 3.19 -12.80
N ARG A 21 -3.66 3.60 -12.72
CA ARG A 21 -3.08 4.60 -13.62
C ARG A 21 -3.08 4.13 -15.07
N HIS A 22 -2.78 2.85 -15.31
CA HIS A 22 -2.86 2.30 -16.66
C HIS A 22 -4.30 2.25 -17.19
N TYR A 23 -5.28 1.89 -16.36
CA TYR A 23 -6.68 1.98 -16.78
C TYR A 23 -7.11 3.43 -17.07
N LYS A 24 -6.59 4.41 -16.32
CA LYS A 24 -6.83 5.82 -16.60
C LYS A 24 -6.26 6.23 -17.97
N GLU A 25 -5.05 5.75 -18.31
CA GLU A 25 -4.47 5.98 -19.66
C GLU A 25 -5.37 5.43 -20.78
N ILE A 26 -6.00 4.27 -20.57
CA ILE A 26 -6.86 3.62 -21.58
C ILE A 26 -8.24 4.31 -21.68
N TYR A 27 -8.85 4.63 -20.54
CA TYR A 27 -10.26 5.05 -20.48
C TYR A 27 -10.47 6.55 -20.24
N GLY A 28 -9.40 7.31 -20.09
CA GLY A 28 -9.40 8.75 -19.81
C GLY A 28 -9.77 9.09 -18.36
N LYS A 29 -10.86 8.51 -17.83
CA LYS A 29 -11.32 8.72 -16.45
C LYS A 29 -11.65 7.41 -15.77
N VAL A 30 -11.25 7.29 -14.50
CA VAL A 30 -11.57 6.13 -13.66
C VAL A 30 -12.06 6.57 -12.27
N ILE A 31 -12.90 5.73 -11.68
CA ILE A 31 -13.38 5.86 -10.30
C ILE A 31 -12.95 4.61 -9.55
N VAL A 32 -12.27 4.77 -8.43
CA VAL A 32 -11.80 3.67 -7.57
C VAL A 32 -12.68 3.60 -6.33
N PHE A 33 -13.30 2.45 -6.08
CA PHE A 33 -14.01 2.21 -4.83
C PHE A 33 -13.02 2.06 -3.66
N CYS A 34 -13.35 2.62 -2.50
CA CYS A 34 -12.50 2.64 -1.32
C CYS A 34 -13.34 2.53 -0.05
N LYS A 35 -12.83 1.88 1.00
CA LYS A 35 -13.47 1.95 2.34
C LYS A 35 -13.34 3.35 2.93
N PRO A 36 -14.35 3.84 3.67
CA PRO A 36 -14.34 5.19 4.24
C PRO A 36 -13.10 5.50 5.07
N HIS A 37 -12.64 4.55 5.91
CA HIS A 37 -11.46 4.74 6.75
C HIS A 37 -10.13 4.78 5.97
N ASN A 38 -10.11 4.36 4.70
CA ASN A 38 -8.96 4.45 3.82
C ASN A 38 -9.01 5.67 2.89
N TYR A 39 -10.15 6.38 2.86
CA TYR A 39 -10.46 7.40 1.85
C TYR A 39 -9.37 8.48 1.75
N GLU A 40 -8.96 9.06 2.87
CA GLU A 40 -7.97 10.14 2.86
C GLU A 40 -6.61 9.67 2.30
N ASN A 41 -6.16 8.48 2.68
CA ASN A 41 -4.91 7.91 2.14
C ASN A 41 -5.02 7.60 0.65
N VAL A 42 -6.13 7.01 0.19
CA VAL A 42 -6.31 6.66 -1.23
C VAL A 42 -6.49 7.91 -2.08
N LYS A 43 -7.24 8.91 -1.59
CA LYS A 43 -7.38 10.22 -2.24
C LYS A 43 -6.03 10.93 -2.33
N TYR A 44 -5.24 10.91 -1.26
CA TYR A 44 -3.89 11.47 -1.25
C TYR A 44 -2.98 10.80 -2.30
N MET A 45 -3.07 9.48 -2.45
CA MET A 45 -2.26 8.70 -3.41
C MET A 45 -2.52 9.10 -4.87
N TYR A 46 -3.72 9.58 -5.19
CA TYR A 46 -4.10 9.99 -6.56
C TYR A 46 -4.31 11.50 -6.72
N ARG A 47 -3.89 12.34 -5.76
CA ARG A 47 -4.13 13.78 -5.80
C ARG A 47 -3.45 14.53 -6.93
N ASP A 48 -2.50 13.90 -7.59
CA ASP A 48 -1.79 14.42 -8.76
C ASP A 48 -2.58 14.29 -10.08
N ASP A 49 -3.69 13.53 -10.08
CA ASP A 49 -4.47 13.24 -11.29
C ASP A 49 -5.97 13.35 -11.00
N GLU A 50 -6.57 14.45 -11.44
CA GLU A 50 -8.00 14.73 -11.22
C GLU A 50 -8.95 13.82 -12.00
N ASP A 51 -8.46 13.06 -12.97
CA ASP A 51 -9.22 12.06 -13.70
C ASP A 51 -9.28 10.69 -13.00
N ILE A 52 -8.57 10.53 -11.87
CA ILE A 52 -8.70 9.39 -10.96
C ILE A 52 -9.50 9.83 -9.74
N LYS A 53 -10.79 9.49 -9.70
CA LYS A 53 -11.67 9.81 -8.57
C LYS A 53 -11.71 8.64 -7.58
N VAL A 54 -11.80 8.96 -6.30
CA VAL A 54 -11.97 7.98 -5.22
C VAL A 54 -13.40 8.09 -4.71
N LEU A 55 -14.11 6.96 -4.66
CA LEU A 55 -15.47 6.87 -4.19
C LEU A 55 -15.52 6.05 -2.88
N PRO A 56 -15.76 6.68 -1.73
CA PRO A 56 -15.91 5.96 -0.49
C PRO A 56 -17.23 5.16 -0.49
N VAL A 57 -17.09 3.87 -0.23
CA VAL A 57 -18.20 2.92 -0.02
C VAL A 57 -17.82 2.04 1.15
N GLY A 58 -18.79 1.51 1.87
CA GLY A 58 -18.52 0.68 3.05
C GLY A 58 -17.92 -0.68 2.71
N GLU A 59 -18.70 -1.72 2.88
CA GLU A 59 -18.27 -3.09 2.64
C GLU A 59 -18.57 -3.55 1.19
N ASP A 60 -18.03 -4.71 0.80
CA ASP A 60 -18.21 -5.26 -0.55
C ASP A 60 -19.68 -5.37 -1.01
N TRP A 61 -20.61 -5.64 -0.08
CA TRP A 61 -22.03 -5.69 -0.42
C TRP A 61 -22.60 -4.31 -0.77
N GLU A 62 -22.08 -3.23 -0.20
CA GLU A 62 -22.50 -1.86 -0.52
C GLU A 62 -21.95 -1.43 -1.89
N VAL A 63 -20.73 -1.88 -2.25
CA VAL A 63 -20.21 -1.69 -3.62
C VAL A 63 -21.12 -2.37 -4.63
N ASN A 64 -21.51 -3.63 -4.38
CA ASN A 64 -22.40 -4.35 -5.27
C ASN A 64 -23.78 -3.66 -5.38
N ARG A 65 -24.34 -3.18 -4.27
CA ARG A 65 -25.59 -2.40 -4.26
C ARG A 65 -25.43 -1.12 -5.09
N TYR A 66 -24.36 -0.36 -4.87
CA TYR A 66 -24.07 0.87 -5.63
C TYR A 66 -24.00 0.60 -7.14
N ILE A 67 -23.34 -0.47 -7.56
CA ILE A 67 -23.23 -0.89 -8.97
C ILE A 67 -24.61 -1.12 -9.59
N ILE A 68 -25.48 -1.82 -8.87
CA ILE A 68 -26.85 -2.15 -9.33
C ILE A 68 -27.72 -0.89 -9.39
N GLU A 69 -27.76 -0.11 -8.31
CA GLU A 69 -28.59 1.09 -8.19
C GLU A 69 -28.25 2.16 -9.23
N ASN A 70 -26.96 2.25 -9.64
CA ASN A 70 -26.50 3.20 -10.64
C ASN A 70 -26.43 2.63 -12.07
N ASN A 71 -26.81 1.37 -12.28
CA ASN A 71 -26.79 0.68 -13.58
C ASN A 71 -25.41 0.71 -14.29
N ILE A 72 -24.33 0.54 -13.51
CA ILE A 72 -22.95 0.66 -14.02
C ILE A 72 -22.24 -0.69 -14.18
N GLN A 73 -22.92 -1.82 -14.11
CA GLN A 73 -22.33 -3.17 -14.11
C GLN A 73 -21.44 -3.45 -15.33
N TYR A 74 -21.67 -2.83 -16.47
CA TYR A 74 -20.85 -2.96 -17.69
C TYR A 74 -19.63 -2.03 -17.71
N ASP A 75 -19.58 -1.09 -16.78
CA ASP A 75 -18.47 -0.15 -16.63
C ASP A 75 -17.54 -0.49 -15.49
N VAL A 76 -17.81 -1.57 -14.73
CA VAL A 76 -17.00 -2.03 -13.60
C VAL A 76 -15.94 -3.02 -14.05
N ILE A 77 -14.69 -2.74 -13.72
CA ILE A 77 -13.57 -3.66 -13.84
C ILE A 77 -13.33 -4.27 -12.44
N LYS A 78 -13.77 -5.53 -12.28
CA LYS A 78 -13.61 -6.26 -11.01
C LYS A 78 -12.33 -7.09 -11.02
N ILE A 79 -11.47 -6.87 -10.00
CA ILE A 79 -10.13 -7.46 -9.87
C ILE A 79 -10.02 -8.17 -8.52
N GLY A 80 -9.52 -9.39 -8.51
CA GLY A 80 -9.38 -10.19 -7.28
C GLY A 80 -10.59 -11.07 -7.01
N PHE A 81 -10.95 -11.24 -5.73
CA PHE A 81 -12.09 -12.01 -5.23
C PHE A 81 -12.02 -13.50 -5.67
N ASP A 82 -13.11 -14.04 -6.17
CA ASP A 82 -13.22 -15.41 -6.70
C ASP A 82 -12.25 -15.71 -7.83
N LYS A 83 -11.85 -14.69 -8.60
CA LYS A 83 -10.87 -14.85 -9.69
C LYS A 83 -9.47 -15.22 -9.19
N LEU A 84 -9.12 -14.90 -7.94
CA LEU A 84 -7.85 -15.30 -7.32
C LEU A 84 -7.69 -16.82 -7.24
N MET A 85 -8.79 -17.55 -7.08
CA MET A 85 -8.78 -19.02 -7.03
C MET A 85 -8.26 -19.69 -8.30
N LYS A 86 -8.23 -18.95 -9.42
CA LYS A 86 -7.62 -19.41 -10.67
C LYS A 86 -6.08 -19.42 -10.66
N PHE A 87 -5.47 -18.78 -9.66
CA PHE A 87 -4.03 -18.61 -9.56
C PHE A 87 -3.48 -18.99 -8.18
N PRO A 88 -3.75 -20.23 -7.68
CA PRO A 88 -3.46 -20.61 -6.29
C PRO A 88 -1.96 -20.64 -5.95
N MET A 89 -1.09 -20.80 -6.95
CA MET A 89 0.38 -20.86 -6.81
C MET A 89 1.06 -19.51 -7.10
N THR A 90 0.27 -18.45 -7.30
CA THR A 90 0.80 -17.12 -7.64
C THR A 90 0.77 -16.25 -6.39
N LYS A 91 1.79 -15.41 -6.18
CA LYS A 91 1.77 -14.40 -5.12
C LYS A 91 0.55 -13.49 -5.29
N PHE A 92 0.02 -13.03 -4.16
CA PHE A 92 -1.26 -12.31 -4.12
C PHE A 92 -1.28 -11.06 -5.01
N ASP A 93 -0.20 -10.29 -4.99
CA ASP A 93 -0.04 -9.10 -5.81
C ASP A 93 0.12 -9.40 -7.31
N GLU A 94 0.84 -10.47 -7.66
CA GLU A 94 0.97 -10.91 -9.05
C GLU A 94 -0.37 -11.40 -9.61
N ALA A 95 -1.19 -12.05 -8.77
CA ALA A 95 -2.48 -12.56 -9.18
C ALA A 95 -3.42 -11.43 -9.64
N PHE A 96 -3.38 -10.25 -9.00
CA PHE A 96 -4.15 -9.08 -9.44
C PHE A 96 -3.80 -8.66 -10.88
N TYR A 97 -2.51 -8.62 -11.20
CA TYR A 97 -2.05 -8.24 -12.54
C TYR A 97 -2.38 -9.31 -13.58
N LYS A 98 -2.25 -10.59 -13.24
CA LYS A 98 -2.67 -11.69 -14.11
C LYS A 98 -4.18 -11.70 -14.40
N ILE A 99 -5.02 -11.43 -13.38
CA ILE A 99 -6.48 -11.31 -13.55
C ILE A 99 -6.85 -10.16 -14.48
N SER A 100 -6.05 -9.10 -14.46
CA SER A 100 -6.25 -7.88 -15.26
C SER A 100 -5.57 -7.94 -16.62
N GLU A 101 -4.92 -9.07 -16.94
CA GLU A 101 -4.15 -9.27 -18.19
C GLU A 101 -3.09 -8.17 -18.41
N MET A 102 -2.48 -7.70 -17.31
CA MET A 102 -1.47 -6.64 -17.32
C MET A 102 -0.09 -7.18 -16.95
N PRO A 103 0.98 -6.61 -17.52
CA PRO A 103 2.34 -6.89 -17.08
C PRO A 103 2.53 -6.58 -15.60
N PHE A 104 3.10 -7.53 -14.83
CA PHE A 104 3.30 -7.33 -13.40
C PHE A 104 4.25 -6.18 -13.07
N GLU A 105 5.19 -5.88 -13.98
CA GLU A 105 6.09 -4.73 -13.85
C GLU A 105 5.37 -3.39 -13.70
N TYR A 106 4.12 -3.25 -14.16
CA TYR A 106 3.33 -2.01 -13.99
C TYR A 106 3.07 -1.69 -12.51
N ARG A 107 3.09 -2.70 -11.64
CA ARG A 107 3.06 -2.47 -10.18
C ARG A 107 4.14 -1.51 -9.73
N PHE A 108 5.31 -1.53 -10.37
CA PHE A 108 6.49 -0.76 -9.97
C PHE A 108 6.80 0.39 -10.94
N SER A 109 6.66 0.16 -12.24
CA SER A 109 7.03 1.13 -13.27
C SER A 109 5.99 2.24 -13.43
N LYS A 110 4.71 1.94 -13.12
CA LYS A 110 3.61 2.91 -13.14
C LYS A 110 3.16 3.34 -11.74
N PHE A 111 3.81 2.86 -10.68
CA PHE A 111 3.52 3.29 -9.32
C PHE A 111 3.94 4.74 -9.15
N LEU A 112 2.99 5.59 -8.80
CA LEU A 112 3.22 7.02 -8.63
C LEU A 112 2.31 7.58 -7.53
N PHE A 113 2.86 8.41 -6.70
CA PHE A 113 2.17 9.40 -5.86
C PHE A 113 3.10 10.59 -5.63
N LEU A 114 2.54 11.75 -5.39
CA LEU A 114 3.34 12.92 -5.03
C LEU A 114 3.62 12.91 -3.52
N ARG A 115 4.87 13.13 -3.14
CA ARG A 115 5.25 13.36 -1.74
C ARG A 115 4.88 14.78 -1.33
N ASP A 116 4.66 14.98 -0.04
CA ASP A 116 4.46 16.30 0.57
C ASP A 116 5.56 16.52 1.62
N PRO A 117 6.67 17.20 1.24
CA PRO A 117 7.79 17.39 2.15
C PRO A 117 7.42 18.10 3.46
N ASN A 118 6.45 19.00 3.44
CA ASN A 118 6.04 19.71 4.65
C ASN A 118 5.36 18.76 5.64
N LYS A 119 4.42 17.93 5.17
CA LYS A 119 3.79 16.93 6.03
C LYS A 119 4.75 15.86 6.53
N GLU A 120 5.70 15.47 5.69
CA GLU A 120 6.75 14.54 6.08
C GLU A 120 7.69 15.15 7.11
N ASP A 121 8.01 16.45 6.99
CA ASP A 121 8.81 17.18 7.97
C ASP A 121 8.06 17.31 9.30
N ASP A 122 6.78 17.62 9.26
CA ASP A 122 5.92 17.69 10.46
C ASP A 122 5.90 16.33 11.18
N ALA A 123 5.67 15.23 10.44
CA ALA A 123 5.67 13.89 11.01
C ALA A 123 7.04 13.51 11.59
N PHE A 124 8.13 13.82 10.89
CA PHE A 124 9.49 13.53 11.35
C PHE A 124 9.83 14.32 12.62
N ASN A 125 9.57 15.63 12.65
CA ASN A 125 9.85 16.49 13.79
C ASN A 125 9.00 16.11 15.01
N TYR A 126 7.77 15.63 14.79
CA TYR A 126 6.89 15.16 15.87
C TYR A 126 7.49 13.96 16.62
N VAL A 127 8.06 12.98 15.90
CA VAL A 127 8.60 11.76 16.52
C VAL A 127 10.08 11.86 16.89
N ASN A 128 10.83 12.71 16.21
CA ASN A 128 12.29 12.83 16.37
C ASN A 128 12.80 14.29 16.41
N PRO A 129 12.29 15.13 17.35
CA PRO A 129 12.60 16.56 17.41
C PRO A 129 14.09 16.84 17.66
N ASN A 130 14.82 15.89 18.26
CA ASN A 130 16.24 16.03 18.57
C ASN A 130 17.16 15.46 17.46
N ASN A 131 16.59 14.96 16.37
CA ASN A 131 17.31 14.34 15.26
C ASN A 131 18.30 13.23 15.70
N GLU A 132 17.84 12.35 16.60
CA GLU A 132 18.61 11.22 17.10
C GLU A 132 18.67 10.08 16.07
N GLU A 133 19.68 9.20 16.18
CA GLU A 133 19.66 7.94 15.42
C GLU A 133 18.60 6.98 15.99
N TYR A 134 17.86 6.31 15.08
CA TYR A 134 16.74 5.45 15.48
C TYR A 134 16.51 4.30 14.51
N ILE A 135 15.70 3.36 14.96
CA ILE A 135 15.06 2.35 14.13
C ILE A 135 13.55 2.60 14.06
N PHE A 136 12.93 2.28 12.93
CA PHE A 136 11.48 2.39 12.74
C PHE A 136 10.82 1.03 12.90
N VAL A 137 9.74 0.98 13.66
CA VAL A 137 8.98 -0.25 13.93
C VAL A 137 7.51 -0.05 13.57
N HIS A 138 6.96 -0.95 12.76
CA HIS A 138 5.54 -0.93 12.42
C HIS A 138 4.85 -2.25 12.74
N GLY A 139 3.72 -2.12 13.44
CA GLY A 139 2.84 -3.23 13.80
C GLY A 139 3.24 -3.90 15.11
N LYS A 140 2.73 -5.11 15.31
CA LYS A 140 2.94 -5.87 16.56
C LYS A 140 4.27 -6.64 16.56
N VAL A 141 5.35 -5.98 16.19
CA VAL A 141 6.68 -6.58 16.20
C VAL A 141 7.14 -6.82 17.62
N ASP A 142 7.65 -8.02 17.90
CA ASP A 142 8.26 -8.35 19.21
C ASP A 142 9.60 -7.62 19.35
N LYS A 143 9.60 -6.56 20.14
CA LYS A 143 10.78 -5.72 20.38
C LYS A 143 11.94 -6.50 21.01
N ASN A 144 11.67 -7.61 21.74
CA ASN A 144 12.72 -8.45 22.29
C ASN A 144 13.52 -9.20 21.22
N LYS A 145 12.98 -9.31 20.01
CA LYS A 145 13.70 -9.86 18.84
C LYS A 145 14.54 -8.81 18.11
N ILE A 146 14.47 -7.55 18.53
CA ILE A 146 15.26 -6.45 17.98
C ILE A 146 16.42 -6.18 18.92
N ARG A 147 17.66 -6.39 18.45
CA ARG A 147 18.87 -6.11 19.22
C ARG A 147 19.39 -4.75 18.81
N THR A 148 19.11 -3.72 19.60
CA THR A 148 19.53 -2.35 19.33
C THR A 148 19.67 -1.54 20.61
N ASP A 149 20.62 -0.63 20.64
CA ASP A 149 20.74 0.44 21.63
C ASP A 149 20.16 1.77 21.11
N LEU A 150 19.68 1.78 19.85
CA LEU A 150 19.10 2.95 19.25
C LEU A 150 17.66 3.19 19.73
N LYS A 151 17.23 4.44 19.64
CA LYS A 151 15.85 4.83 19.87
C LYS A 151 14.89 4.04 18.96
N ILE A 152 13.79 3.57 19.52
CA ILE A 152 12.72 2.94 18.75
C ILE A 152 11.63 3.97 18.47
N ILE A 153 11.36 4.24 17.21
CA ILE A 153 10.23 5.05 16.75
C ILE A 153 9.17 4.11 16.16
N GLU A 154 7.99 4.12 16.77
CA GLU A 154 6.84 3.40 16.25
C GLU A 154 6.07 4.26 15.24
N ASN A 155 5.29 3.61 14.39
CA ASN A 155 4.45 4.32 13.42
C ASN A 155 3.48 5.28 14.12
N PRO A 156 3.60 6.60 13.92
CA PRO A 156 2.68 7.56 14.51
C PRO A 156 1.30 7.46 13.84
N ILE A 157 0.26 7.31 14.64
CA ILE A 157 -1.13 7.14 14.17
C ILE A 157 -1.78 8.46 13.76
N GLU A 158 -1.17 9.57 14.13
CA GLU A 158 -1.62 10.93 13.83
C GLU A 158 -1.39 11.34 12.35
N PHE A 159 -0.53 10.58 11.65
CA PHE A 159 -0.13 10.88 10.29
C PHE A 159 -0.56 9.79 9.31
N GLY A 160 -0.80 10.20 8.06
CA GLY A 160 -1.07 9.28 6.97
C GLY A 160 0.17 8.44 6.62
N ILE A 161 -0.05 7.26 6.00
CA ILE A 161 1.07 6.36 5.66
C ILE A 161 2.05 6.95 4.63
N PHE A 162 1.64 7.98 3.89
CA PHE A 162 2.51 8.68 2.95
C PHE A 162 3.31 9.81 3.61
N ASP A 163 2.85 10.30 4.77
CA ASP A 163 3.51 11.38 5.50
C ASP A 163 4.68 10.87 6.33
N ILE A 164 4.77 9.56 6.57
CA ILE A 164 5.86 8.93 7.36
C ILE A 164 7.09 8.52 6.54
N LEU A 165 7.12 8.81 5.24
CA LEU A 165 8.22 8.35 4.37
C LEU A 165 9.57 8.88 4.81
N LYS A 166 9.66 10.14 5.24
CA LYS A 166 10.90 10.71 5.79
C LYS A 166 11.35 10.01 7.06
N ILE A 167 10.42 9.55 7.91
CA ILE A 167 10.74 8.74 9.10
C ILE A 167 11.35 7.41 8.67
N ILE A 168 10.77 6.73 7.68
CA ILE A 168 11.30 5.47 7.16
C ILE A 168 12.68 5.69 6.53
N GLU A 169 12.83 6.70 5.69
CA GLU A 169 14.05 7.02 4.91
C GLU A 169 15.26 7.33 5.79
N ASN A 170 15.05 7.97 6.94
CA ASN A 170 16.14 8.38 7.85
C ASN A 170 16.39 7.38 8.99
N SER A 171 15.64 6.30 9.09
CA SER A 171 15.92 5.25 10.06
C SER A 171 17.15 4.43 9.65
N LYS A 172 17.82 3.83 10.64
CA LYS A 172 18.92 2.85 10.38
C LYS A 172 18.35 1.52 9.94
N GLU A 173 17.29 1.09 10.60
CA GLU A 173 16.60 -0.17 10.36
C GLU A 173 15.09 0.06 10.34
N VAL A 174 14.40 -0.74 9.56
CA VAL A 174 12.94 -0.77 9.46
C VAL A 174 12.45 -2.17 9.78
N HIS A 175 11.72 -2.31 10.86
CA HIS A 175 11.13 -3.57 11.31
C HIS A 175 9.62 -3.55 11.06
N ILE A 176 9.15 -4.41 10.18
CA ILE A 176 7.74 -4.43 9.74
C ILE A 176 7.15 -5.84 9.69
N MET A 177 5.82 -5.88 9.72
CA MET A 177 5.02 -7.06 9.43
C MET A 177 4.26 -6.90 8.11
N GLU A 178 3.52 -7.92 7.70
CA GLU A 178 2.61 -7.84 6.55
C GLU A 178 1.54 -6.76 6.78
N SER A 179 1.58 -5.69 5.98
CA SER A 179 0.76 -4.49 6.15
C SER A 179 0.77 -3.59 4.90
N SER A 180 -0.07 -2.55 4.90
CA SER A 180 -0.05 -1.51 3.86
C SER A 180 1.29 -0.78 3.77
N ILE A 181 1.97 -0.55 4.91
CA ILE A 181 3.31 0.07 4.94
C ILE A 181 4.33 -0.83 4.24
N LYS A 182 4.27 -2.16 4.43
CA LYS A 182 5.12 -3.08 3.67
C LYS A 182 4.84 -3.01 2.16
N CYS A 183 3.57 -2.90 1.76
CA CYS A 183 3.21 -2.72 0.36
C CYS A 183 3.80 -1.42 -0.21
N LEU A 184 3.79 -0.33 0.56
CA LEU A 184 4.37 0.96 0.18
C LEU A 184 5.89 0.86 0.05
N ILE A 185 6.59 0.26 1.04
CA ILE A 185 8.04 0.03 0.99
C ILE A 185 8.41 -0.85 -0.21
N ASN A 186 7.62 -1.87 -0.52
CA ASN A 186 7.85 -2.71 -1.71
C ASN A 186 7.73 -1.94 -3.04
N SER A 187 6.93 -0.89 -3.07
CA SER A 187 6.63 -0.13 -4.30
C SER A 187 7.53 1.10 -4.48
N TYR A 188 8.21 1.55 -3.42
CA TYR A 188 9.05 2.75 -3.43
C TYR A 188 10.52 2.39 -3.10
N VAL A 189 11.48 3.08 -3.70
CA VAL A 189 12.92 2.84 -3.47
C VAL A 189 13.40 3.65 -2.27
N PHE A 190 14.00 2.98 -1.31
CA PHE A 190 14.70 3.58 -0.18
C PHE A 190 16.18 3.20 -0.21
N GLU A 191 17.08 4.17 -0.08
CA GLU A 191 18.53 3.94 -0.24
C GLU A 191 19.24 3.60 1.07
N LYS A 192 18.73 4.10 2.21
CA LYS A 192 19.49 4.07 3.47
C LYS A 192 19.17 2.90 4.39
N PRO A 193 17.89 2.61 4.72
CA PRO A 193 17.59 1.65 5.79
C PRO A 193 17.79 0.20 5.38
N SER A 194 18.15 -0.63 6.37
CA SER A 194 18.02 -2.08 6.27
C SER A 194 16.60 -2.49 6.63
N PHE A 195 15.99 -3.40 5.86
CA PHE A 195 14.60 -3.82 6.06
C PHE A 195 14.52 -5.21 6.65
N TYR A 196 13.76 -5.35 7.75
CA TYR A 196 13.51 -6.60 8.45
C TYR A 196 12.01 -6.93 8.44
N TYR A 197 11.67 -8.09 7.88
CA TYR A 197 10.30 -8.58 7.82
C TYR A 197 10.04 -9.63 8.91
N HIS A 198 9.16 -9.32 9.84
CA HIS A 198 8.77 -10.19 10.94
C HIS A 198 7.60 -11.09 10.52
N GLN A 199 7.93 -12.27 10.01
CA GLN A 199 6.98 -13.19 9.39
C GLN A 199 6.05 -13.86 10.40
N TYR A 200 6.53 -14.12 11.61
CA TYR A 200 5.81 -14.86 12.65
C TYR A 200 4.51 -14.20 13.14
N ILE A 201 4.28 -12.91 12.85
CA ILE A 201 3.18 -12.13 13.43
C ILE A 201 1.81 -12.54 12.88
N ARG A 202 1.73 -12.92 11.61
CA ARG A 202 0.47 -13.31 10.96
C ARG A 202 0.33 -14.79 10.65
N GLY A 203 1.28 -15.62 11.08
CA GLY A 203 1.24 -17.08 10.90
C GLY A 203 1.33 -17.56 9.45
N TYR A 204 1.76 -16.71 8.53
CA TYR A 204 2.02 -17.10 7.14
C TYR A 204 3.42 -17.68 7.03
N ASN A 205 3.55 -18.80 6.30
CA ASN A 205 4.86 -19.43 6.06
C ASN A 205 5.75 -18.63 5.10
N GLU A 206 5.14 -17.70 4.33
CA GLU A 206 5.82 -16.84 3.36
C GLU A 206 5.15 -15.48 3.25
N SER A 207 5.87 -14.49 2.72
CA SER A 207 5.24 -13.21 2.35
C SER A 207 4.15 -13.43 1.31
N LEU A 208 2.98 -12.81 1.52
CA LEU A 208 1.86 -12.86 0.58
C LEU A 208 2.17 -12.17 -0.75
N ASN A 209 3.07 -11.20 -0.71
CA ASN A 209 3.43 -10.38 -1.87
C ASN A 209 4.82 -10.73 -2.38
N SER A 210 5.04 -10.51 -3.67
CA SER A 210 6.33 -10.61 -4.32
C SER A 210 7.35 -9.65 -3.72
N GLN A 211 8.61 -9.95 -3.89
CA GLN A 211 9.69 -9.02 -3.54
C GLN A 211 9.61 -7.79 -4.45
N GLY A 212 9.65 -6.61 -3.85
CA GLY A 212 9.56 -5.33 -4.56
C GLY A 212 10.91 -4.64 -4.72
N LYS A 213 10.91 -3.33 -4.63
CA LYS A 213 12.07 -2.46 -4.82
C LYS A 213 13.15 -2.61 -3.74
N ASN A 214 12.77 -3.00 -2.53
CA ASN A 214 13.70 -3.17 -1.40
C ASN A 214 13.82 -4.64 -1.00
N LYS A 215 15.02 -5.02 -0.56
CA LYS A 215 15.29 -6.38 -0.06
C LYS A 215 14.99 -6.46 1.44
N PHE A 216 14.31 -7.52 1.85
CA PHE A 216 14.00 -7.79 3.25
C PHE A 216 14.82 -8.95 3.80
N ILE A 217 15.30 -8.77 5.03
CA ILE A 217 15.82 -9.85 5.87
C ILE A 217 14.63 -10.40 6.66
N THR A 218 14.33 -11.68 6.51
CA THR A 218 13.19 -12.29 7.19
C THR A 218 13.56 -12.73 8.60
N ILE A 219 12.77 -12.34 9.59
CA ILE A 219 12.85 -12.77 10.99
C ILE A 219 11.72 -13.76 11.26
N TYR A 220 12.06 -14.96 11.72
CA TYR A 220 11.15 -16.06 12.02
C TYR A 220 10.79 -16.16 13.51
#